data_a5b214e8831499c6d1c5037ba7ade1e7
#
_entry.id   a5b214e8831499c6d1c5037ba7ade1e7
#
_cell.length_a   1.000
_cell.length_b   1.000
_cell.length_c   1.000
_cell.angle_alpha   90.00
_cell.angle_beta   90.00
_cell.angle_gamma   90.00
#
_symmetry.space_group_name_H-M   'P 1'
#
loop_
_entity.id
_entity.type
_entity.pdbx_description
1 polymer ?
#
loop_
_entity_poly.entity_id
_entity_poly.type
_entity_poly.pdbx_seq_one_letter_code
_entity_poly.pdbx_strand_id
1 'polypeptide(L)'
;MDKDRRKELREQYNNRHPDMGVVTWRCGDDIWVMTTKDANADYNSMSFQLKLGSWRGGDLQQAYKNDPDGFVWTLESKLKYDDLNEDYSEDLEIMLMEFMDEHPNAKPMKPGKK
;
A
#
# COMPACT_ATOMS: atom_id res chain seq x y z
N MET A 1 5.60 1.55 37.01
CA MET A 1 6.26 1.04 35.84
C MET A 1 7.71 1.52 35.84
N ASP A 2 8.59 0.62 35.60
CA ASP A 2 9.97 1.07 35.68
C ASP A 2 10.42 1.73 34.38
N LYS A 3 11.52 2.44 34.48
CA LYS A 3 12.00 3.27 33.39
C LYS A 3 12.42 2.47 32.17
N ASP A 4 12.99 1.31 32.41
CA ASP A 4 13.48 0.50 31.30
C ASP A 4 12.34 0.00 30.43
N ARG A 5 11.24 -0.38 31.08
CA ARG A 5 10.10 -0.86 30.33
C ARG A 5 9.47 0.27 29.53
N ARG A 6 9.44 1.45 30.10
CA ARG A 6 8.90 2.61 29.44
C ARG A 6 9.72 2.96 28.20
N LYS A 7 11.03 2.93 28.38
CA LYS A 7 11.93 3.22 27.29
C LYS A 7 11.78 2.18 26.19
N GLU A 8 11.65 0.93 26.58
CA GLU A 8 11.47 -0.16 25.62
C GLU A 8 10.18 0.02 24.81
N LEU A 9 9.11 0.37 25.49
CA LEU A 9 7.84 0.58 24.80
C LEU A 9 7.92 1.75 23.83
N ARG A 10 8.61 2.80 24.24
CA ARG A 10 8.76 3.96 23.37
C ARG A 10 9.62 3.63 22.17
N GLU A 11 10.67 2.88 22.36
CA GLU A 11 11.53 2.48 21.26
C GLU A 11 10.77 1.59 20.28
N GLN A 12 9.99 0.68 20.81
CA GLN A 12 9.15 -0.16 19.96
C GLN A 12 8.18 0.68 19.13
N TYR A 13 7.57 1.63 19.78
CA TYR A 13 6.63 2.51 19.10
C TYR A 13 7.32 3.33 18.02
N ASN A 14 8.48 3.90 18.35
CA ASN A 14 9.21 4.74 17.42
C ASN A 14 9.83 3.94 16.27
N ASN A 15 10.16 2.69 16.53
CA ASN A 15 10.78 1.85 15.51
C ASN A 15 9.75 1.15 14.64
N ARG A 16 8.49 1.21 15.01
CA ARG A 16 7.44 0.61 14.21
C ARG A 16 7.00 1.57 13.13
N HIS A 17 7.90 1.85 12.24
CA HIS A 17 7.57 2.69 11.11
C HIS A 17 6.61 1.93 10.20
N PRO A 18 5.53 2.55 9.76
CA PRO A 18 4.67 1.91 8.78
C PRO A 18 5.46 1.57 7.52
N ASP A 19 5.12 0.48 6.90
CA ASP A 19 5.76 0.13 5.64
C ASP A 19 5.35 1.12 4.58
N MET A 20 6.33 1.68 3.89
CA MET A 20 6.12 2.68 2.87
C MET A 20 6.76 2.17 1.57
N GLY A 21 6.04 2.30 0.47
CA GLY A 21 6.59 1.84 -0.79
C GLY A 21 5.52 1.62 -1.83
N VAL A 22 5.71 0.60 -2.65
CA VAL A 22 4.80 0.25 -3.74
C VAL A 22 4.07 -1.04 -3.38
N VAL A 23 2.75 -0.99 -3.43
CA VAL A 23 1.91 -2.15 -3.12
C VAL A 23 1.02 -2.48 -4.29
N THR A 24 0.62 -3.74 -4.37
CA THR A 24 -0.24 -4.21 -5.44
C THR A 24 -1.34 -5.10 -4.93
N TRP A 25 -2.46 -5.07 -5.64
CA TRP A 25 -3.44 -6.13 -5.63
C TRP A 25 -3.25 -6.92 -6.91
N ARG A 26 -3.07 -8.21 -6.79
CA ARG A 26 -2.91 -9.09 -7.95
C ARG A 26 -4.05 -10.10 -7.99
N CYS A 27 -4.57 -10.31 -9.18
CA CYS A 27 -5.61 -11.31 -9.40
C CYS A 27 -5.35 -11.93 -10.77
N GLY A 28 -4.83 -13.15 -10.78
CA GLY A 28 -4.45 -13.77 -12.04
C GLY A 28 -3.33 -12.98 -12.69
N ASP A 29 -3.57 -12.54 -13.91
CA ASP A 29 -2.59 -11.75 -14.65
C ASP A 29 -2.77 -10.26 -14.43
N ASP A 30 -3.81 -9.86 -13.73
CA ASP A 30 -4.08 -8.45 -13.50
C ASP A 30 -3.32 -7.93 -12.30
N ILE A 31 -2.77 -6.73 -12.43
CA ILE A 31 -2.02 -6.09 -11.36
C ILE A 31 -2.51 -4.66 -11.19
N TRP A 32 -2.93 -4.33 -9.99
CA TRP A 32 -3.27 -2.95 -9.63
C TRP A 32 -2.23 -2.45 -8.65
N VAL A 33 -1.69 -1.28 -8.90
CA VAL A 33 -0.52 -0.78 -8.17
C VAL A 33 -0.76 0.62 -7.63
N MET A 34 -0.17 0.89 -6.48
CA MET A 34 -0.17 2.25 -5.93
C MET A 34 0.99 2.39 -4.96
N THR A 35 1.28 3.64 -4.59
CA THR A 35 2.21 3.89 -3.51
C THR A 35 1.44 3.97 -2.21
N THR A 36 2.14 3.71 -1.11
CA THR A 36 1.53 3.78 0.21
C THR A 36 2.51 4.34 1.21
N LYS A 37 1.99 5.08 2.17
CA LYS A 37 2.79 5.54 3.30
C LYS A 37 2.56 4.68 4.52
N ASP A 38 1.57 3.80 4.47
CA ASP A 38 1.28 2.87 5.55
C ASP A 38 0.55 1.68 4.94
N ALA A 39 1.32 0.65 4.60
CA ALA A 39 0.78 -0.49 3.88
C ALA A 39 -0.33 -1.20 4.65
N ASN A 40 -0.18 -1.33 5.96
CA ASN A 40 -1.19 -2.01 6.76
C ASN A 40 -2.49 -1.23 6.82
N ALA A 41 -2.39 0.08 7.00
CA ALA A 41 -3.59 0.92 7.06
C ALA A 41 -4.31 0.91 5.72
N ASP A 42 -3.55 1.00 4.63
CA ASP A 42 -4.15 0.98 3.31
C ASP A 42 -4.80 -0.37 3.01
N TYR A 43 -4.13 -1.44 3.40
CA TYR A 43 -4.70 -2.77 3.20
C TYR A 43 -6.04 -2.90 3.90
N ASN A 44 -6.09 -2.48 5.16
CA ASN A 44 -7.32 -2.58 5.94
C ASN A 44 -8.43 -1.73 5.34
N SER A 45 -8.10 -0.51 4.97
CA SER A 45 -9.09 0.41 4.41
C SER A 45 -9.62 -0.09 3.08
N MET A 46 -8.72 -0.50 2.19
CA MET A 46 -9.13 -0.96 0.87
C MET A 46 -9.90 -2.26 0.93
N SER A 47 -9.44 -3.19 1.78
CA SER A 47 -10.15 -4.45 1.94
C SER A 47 -11.60 -4.21 2.37
N PHE A 48 -11.78 -3.30 3.30
CA PHE A 48 -13.10 -2.97 3.78
C PHE A 48 -13.95 -2.37 2.67
N GLN A 49 -13.39 -1.42 1.94
CA GLN A 49 -14.14 -0.76 0.87
C GLN A 49 -14.48 -1.73 -0.26
N LEU A 50 -13.54 -2.60 -0.59
CA LEU A 50 -13.80 -3.58 -1.65
C LEU A 50 -14.91 -4.56 -1.25
N LYS A 51 -14.90 -4.98 0.02
CA LYS A 51 -15.94 -5.87 0.49
C LYS A 51 -17.30 -5.22 0.50
N LEU A 52 -17.34 -3.92 0.79
CA LEU A 52 -18.59 -3.19 0.80
C LEU A 52 -19.05 -2.78 -0.60
N GLY A 53 -18.17 -2.90 -1.59
CA GLY A 53 -18.49 -2.46 -2.93
C GLY A 53 -18.42 -0.97 -3.10
N SER A 54 -17.67 -0.29 -2.26
CA SER A 54 -17.60 1.17 -2.29
C SER A 54 -16.31 1.72 -2.88
N TRP A 55 -15.41 0.86 -3.29
CA TRP A 55 -14.15 1.34 -3.89
C TRP A 55 -14.41 1.99 -5.24
N ARG A 56 -13.85 3.16 -5.43
CA ARG A 56 -14.00 3.90 -6.67
C ARG A 56 -12.66 4.09 -7.32
N GLY A 57 -12.33 3.30 -8.27
CA GLY A 57 -11.06 3.44 -8.94
C GLY A 57 -10.93 2.38 -9.99
N GLY A 58 -10.95 2.79 -11.25
CA GLY A 58 -10.77 1.86 -12.33
C GLY A 58 -11.70 0.68 -12.25
N ASP A 59 -11.19 -0.47 -12.65
CA ASP A 59 -11.99 -1.68 -12.66
C ASP A 59 -11.67 -2.62 -11.50
N LEU A 60 -10.93 -2.14 -10.51
CA LEU A 60 -10.54 -2.96 -9.38
C LEU A 60 -11.76 -3.49 -8.62
N GLN A 61 -12.73 -2.63 -8.37
CA GLN A 61 -13.93 -3.03 -7.63
C GLN A 61 -14.69 -4.12 -8.37
N GLN A 62 -14.81 -3.96 -9.68
CA GLN A 62 -15.52 -4.94 -10.47
C GLN A 62 -14.80 -6.27 -10.48
N ALA A 63 -13.49 -6.22 -10.62
CA ALA A 63 -12.68 -7.43 -10.61
C ALA A 63 -12.77 -8.13 -9.25
N TYR A 64 -12.79 -7.34 -8.18
CA TYR A 64 -12.90 -7.92 -6.84
C TYR A 64 -14.24 -8.63 -6.68
N LYS A 65 -15.31 -8.04 -7.18
CA LYS A 65 -16.62 -8.69 -7.11
C LYS A 65 -16.64 -10.01 -7.87
N ASN A 66 -15.93 -10.05 -8.99
CA ASN A 66 -15.90 -11.25 -9.81
C ASN A 66 -15.13 -12.38 -9.16
N ASP A 67 -14.07 -12.07 -8.45
CA ASP A 67 -13.21 -13.10 -7.85
C ASP A 67 -12.55 -12.58 -6.59
N PRO A 68 -13.32 -12.44 -5.52
CA PRO A 68 -12.75 -11.88 -4.29
C PRO A 68 -11.68 -12.75 -3.66
N ASP A 69 -11.74 -14.04 -3.89
CA ASP A 69 -10.78 -14.96 -3.29
C ASP A 69 -9.45 -15.02 -4.05
N GLY A 70 -9.44 -14.52 -5.26
CA GLY A 70 -8.24 -14.57 -6.09
C GLY A 70 -7.30 -13.40 -5.90
N PHE A 71 -7.64 -12.46 -5.04
CA PHE A 71 -6.81 -11.27 -4.87
C PHE A 71 -5.74 -11.46 -3.83
N VAL A 72 -4.53 -11.00 -4.15
CA VAL A 72 -3.38 -11.07 -3.26
C VAL A 72 -2.79 -9.69 -3.09
N TRP A 73 -2.63 -9.27 -1.86
CA TRP A 73 -1.99 -7.99 -1.52
C TRP A 73 -0.50 -8.24 -1.36
N THR A 74 0.31 -7.44 -2.05
CA THR A 74 1.76 -7.61 -2.02
C THR A 74 2.46 -6.28 -1.86
N LEU A 75 3.41 -6.22 -0.95
CA LEU A 75 4.32 -5.08 -0.84
C LEU A 75 5.48 -5.35 -1.78
N GLU A 76 5.43 -4.70 -2.95
CA GLU A 76 6.39 -5.01 -4.02
C GLU A 76 7.75 -4.37 -3.78
N SER A 77 7.75 -3.15 -3.29
CA SER A 77 8.98 -2.43 -3.01
C SER A 77 8.80 -1.67 -1.72
N LYS A 78 9.85 -1.64 -0.93
CA LYS A 78 9.79 -0.99 0.37
C LYS A 78 10.79 0.15 0.40
N LEU A 79 10.35 1.32 0.77
CA LEU A 79 11.21 2.47 0.91
C LEU A 79 11.79 2.51 2.31
N LYS A 80 13.10 2.63 2.39
CA LYS A 80 13.75 2.80 3.67
C LYS A 80 13.74 4.27 4.03
N TYR A 81 13.28 4.56 5.23
CA TYR A 81 13.21 5.94 5.67
C TYR A 81 13.42 6.01 7.17
N ASP A 82 13.85 7.17 7.62
CA ASP A 82 14.17 7.37 9.03
C ASP A 82 13.19 8.29 9.73
N ASP A 83 12.63 9.24 9.02
CA ASP A 83 11.84 10.30 9.63
C ASP A 83 10.45 10.33 9.04
N LEU A 84 9.46 10.01 9.88
CA LEU A 84 8.07 10.01 9.44
C LEU A 84 7.56 11.38 9.02
N ASN A 85 8.24 12.42 9.46
CA ASN A 85 7.83 13.79 9.16
C ASN A 85 8.33 14.29 7.82
N GLU A 86 9.23 13.56 7.20
CA GLU A 86 9.72 13.96 5.89
C GLU A 86 8.76 13.57 4.80
N ASP A 87 8.83 14.31 3.71
CA ASP A 87 7.97 14.06 2.55
C ASP A 87 8.71 13.15 1.57
N TYR A 88 8.24 11.95 1.45
CA TYR A 88 8.84 10.97 0.54
C TYR A 88 8.04 10.78 -0.74
N SER A 89 7.16 11.74 -1.03
CA SER A 89 6.28 11.62 -2.20
C SER A 89 7.05 11.41 -3.50
N GLU A 90 8.13 12.16 -3.66
CA GLU A 90 8.94 12.04 -4.87
C GLU A 90 9.58 10.67 -4.97
N ASP A 91 10.12 10.19 -3.86
CA ASP A 91 10.75 8.87 -3.84
C ASP A 91 9.75 7.79 -4.19
N LEU A 92 8.56 7.89 -3.63
CA LEU A 92 7.52 6.91 -3.91
C LEU A 92 7.09 6.95 -5.37
N GLU A 93 7.00 8.15 -5.91
CA GLU A 93 6.62 8.30 -7.31
C GLU A 93 7.63 7.64 -8.24
N ILE A 94 8.91 7.83 -7.93
CA ILE A 94 9.97 7.20 -8.72
C ILE A 94 9.88 5.69 -8.63
N MET A 95 9.65 5.18 -7.43
CA MET A 95 9.50 3.73 -7.24
C MET A 95 8.32 3.19 -8.05
N LEU A 96 7.22 3.94 -8.06
CA LEU A 96 6.04 3.54 -8.81
C LEU A 96 6.33 3.50 -10.30
N MET A 97 7.02 4.53 -10.80
CA MET A 97 7.36 4.58 -12.21
C MET A 97 8.25 3.42 -12.61
N GLU A 98 9.21 3.10 -11.76
CA GLU A 98 10.10 1.97 -12.02
C GLU A 98 9.32 0.67 -12.05
N PHE A 99 8.39 0.51 -11.13
CA PHE A 99 7.59 -0.70 -11.11
C PHE A 99 6.74 -0.82 -12.37
N MET A 100 6.12 0.28 -12.77
CA MET A 100 5.26 0.24 -13.95
C MET A 100 6.06 0.02 -15.24
N ASP A 101 7.30 0.48 -15.26
CA ASP A 101 8.18 0.19 -16.38
C ASP A 101 8.45 -1.30 -16.51
N GLU A 102 8.63 -1.95 -15.39
CA GLU A 102 8.90 -3.38 -15.38
C GLU A 102 7.64 -4.20 -15.58
N HIS A 103 6.49 -3.60 -15.30
CA HIS A 103 5.20 -4.29 -15.42
C HIS A 103 4.24 -3.45 -16.24
N PRO A 104 4.39 -3.46 -17.58
CA PRO A 104 3.56 -2.60 -18.42
C PRO A 104 2.07 -2.85 -18.30
N ASN A 105 1.68 -4.03 -17.84
CA ASN A 105 0.27 -4.35 -17.66
C ASN A 105 -0.31 -3.88 -16.33
N ALA A 106 0.53 -3.30 -15.47
CA ALA A 106 0.04 -2.81 -14.19
C ALA A 106 -0.83 -1.58 -14.38
N LYS A 107 -1.90 -1.51 -13.59
CA LYS A 107 -2.85 -0.41 -13.66
C LYS A 107 -2.85 0.37 -12.36
N PRO A 108 -3.05 1.68 -12.42
CA PRO A 108 -3.14 2.44 -11.17
C PRO A 108 -4.35 2.02 -10.37
N MET A 109 -4.14 1.93 -9.08
CA MET A 109 -5.18 1.47 -8.17
C MET A 109 -6.04 2.62 -7.68
N LYS A 110 -5.45 3.80 -7.60
CA LYS A 110 -6.15 4.95 -7.07
C LYS A 110 -7.22 5.45 -8.03
N PRO A 111 -8.29 6.01 -7.50
CA PRO A 111 -9.28 6.65 -8.36
C PRO A 111 -8.62 7.75 -9.18
N GLY A 112 -9.13 7.98 -10.34
CA GLY A 112 -8.63 9.06 -11.15
C GLY A 112 -8.71 10.36 -10.41
N LYS A 113 -7.83 11.28 -10.83
CA LYS A 113 -7.86 12.54 -10.20
C LYS A 113 -9.18 13.13 -10.34
N LYS A 114 -9.62 13.63 -9.46
CA LYS A 114 -10.83 14.17 -9.58
C LYS A 114 -10.89 15.39 -9.76
#